data_14b52f330b42b9270418bc08b8c686e0
#
_entry.id   14b52f330b42b9270418bc08b8c686e0
#
_cell.length_a   1.000
_cell.length_b   1.000
_cell.length_c   1.000
_cell.angle_alpha   90.00
_cell.angle_beta   90.00
_cell.angle_gamma   90.00
#
_symmetry.space_group_name_H-M   'P 1'
#
loop_
_entity.id
_entity.type
_entity.pdbx_description
1 polymer ?
#
loop_
_entity_poly.entity_id
_entity_poly.type
_entity_poly.pdbx_seq_one_letter_code
_entity_poly.pdbx_strand_id
1 'polypeptide(L)'
;MKTIVVTDIHGCLEELESVWAQAGFDPETDKLICLGDLMDRGPYSFGVFDRFRSLKRKMGERCIMILGNHDDMMMNSFYDPVVYARWMRNQGQTTLDSFEEHHCDLEKQLRWFYEMCPYYENEDAIFVHAGLVH
;
A
#
# COMPACT_ATOMS: atom_id res chain seq x y z
N MET A 1 -20.98 -8.34 -8.01
CA MET A 1 -19.89 -7.51 -7.48
C MET A 1 -19.61 -7.87 -6.03
N LYS A 2 -18.36 -8.11 -5.69
CA LYS A 2 -17.96 -8.32 -4.32
C LYS A 2 -16.96 -7.25 -3.88
N THR A 3 -16.73 -7.15 -2.58
CA THR A 3 -15.72 -6.26 -2.01
C THR A 3 -14.61 -7.11 -1.42
N ILE A 4 -13.38 -6.84 -1.85
CA ILE A 4 -12.18 -7.49 -1.35
C ILE A 4 -11.45 -6.50 -0.45
N VAL A 5 -11.08 -6.93 0.75
CA VAL A 5 -10.31 -6.10 1.70
C VAL A 5 -8.97 -6.79 1.95
N VAL A 6 -7.89 -6.06 1.78
CA VAL A 6 -6.53 -6.55 2.04
C VAL A 6 -5.78 -5.56 2.94
N THR A 7 -4.79 -6.07 3.68
CA THR A 7 -3.96 -5.23 4.54
C THR A 7 -2.58 -5.86 4.75
N ASP A 8 -1.61 -5.04 5.14
CA ASP A 8 -0.29 -5.49 5.57
C ASP A 8 0.40 -6.37 4.52
N ILE A 9 0.44 -5.88 3.29
CA ILE A 9 1.02 -6.60 2.17
C ILE A 9 2.54 -6.73 2.30
N HIS A 10 3.22 -5.67 2.76
CA HIS A 10 4.65 -5.67 3.06
C HIS A 10 5.51 -6.32 1.99
N GLY A 11 5.35 -5.89 0.74
CA GLY A 11 6.18 -6.36 -0.37
C GLY A 11 5.97 -7.83 -0.75
N CYS A 12 4.94 -8.48 -0.25
CA CYS A 12 4.65 -9.89 -0.52
C CYS A 12 3.71 -10.04 -1.73
N LEU A 13 4.23 -9.71 -2.90
CA LEU A 13 3.44 -9.68 -4.14
C LEU A 13 2.87 -11.04 -4.53
N GLU A 14 3.67 -12.09 -4.44
CA GLU A 14 3.23 -13.44 -4.85
C GLU A 14 2.08 -13.94 -3.98
N GLU A 15 2.17 -13.71 -2.68
CA GLU A 15 1.13 -14.07 -1.72
C GLU A 15 -0.15 -13.28 -1.98
N LEU A 16 -0.02 -12.00 -2.29
CA LEU A 16 -1.16 -11.15 -2.62
C LEU A 16 -1.89 -11.66 -3.87
N GLU A 17 -1.16 -11.94 -4.93
CA GLU A 17 -1.74 -12.47 -6.17
C GLU A 17 -2.42 -13.82 -5.93
N SER A 18 -1.82 -14.67 -5.10
CA SER A 18 -2.39 -15.96 -4.74
C SER A 18 -3.72 -15.82 -3.99
N VAL A 19 -3.78 -14.91 -3.00
CA VAL A 19 -5.01 -14.64 -2.25
C VAL A 19 -6.09 -14.09 -3.16
N TRP A 20 -5.75 -13.17 -4.06
CA TRP A 20 -6.72 -12.63 -5.01
C TRP A 20 -7.25 -13.70 -5.96
N ALA A 21 -6.38 -14.59 -6.43
CA ALA A 21 -6.81 -15.72 -7.29
C ALA A 21 -7.79 -16.63 -6.54
N GLN A 22 -7.50 -16.95 -5.28
CA GLN A 22 -8.38 -17.79 -4.46
C GLN A 22 -9.73 -17.11 -4.20
N ALA A 23 -9.74 -15.80 -4.00
CA ALA A 23 -10.95 -15.03 -3.76
C ALA A 23 -11.76 -14.77 -5.03
N GLY A 24 -11.18 -15.04 -6.19
CA GLY A 24 -11.81 -14.74 -7.47
C GLY A 24 -11.93 -13.24 -7.75
N PHE A 25 -10.94 -12.47 -7.32
CA PHE A 25 -10.94 -11.01 -7.52
C PHE A 25 -10.99 -10.67 -9.01
N ASP A 26 -11.97 -9.86 -9.39
CA ASP A 26 -12.15 -9.37 -10.74
C ASP A 26 -12.08 -7.83 -10.76
N PRO A 27 -10.97 -7.26 -11.24
CA PRO A 27 -10.81 -5.80 -11.28
C PRO A 27 -11.84 -5.07 -12.14
N GLU A 28 -12.51 -5.78 -13.04
CA GLU A 28 -13.53 -5.17 -13.92
C GLU A 28 -14.83 -4.88 -13.17
N THR A 29 -15.14 -5.67 -12.15
CA THR A 29 -16.46 -5.60 -11.49
C THR A 29 -16.40 -5.39 -9.98
N ASP A 30 -15.34 -5.84 -9.33
CA ASP A 30 -15.25 -5.83 -7.87
C ASP A 30 -14.77 -4.50 -7.30
N LYS A 31 -14.96 -4.32 -6.00
CA LYS A 31 -14.41 -3.23 -5.22
C LYS A 31 -13.23 -3.75 -4.41
N LEU A 32 -12.16 -2.98 -4.37
CA LEU A 32 -10.95 -3.31 -3.61
C LEU A 32 -10.69 -2.24 -2.56
N ILE A 33 -10.52 -2.66 -1.32
CA ILE A 33 -10.14 -1.77 -0.23
C ILE A 33 -8.82 -2.29 0.34
N CYS A 34 -7.77 -1.47 0.25
CA CYS A 34 -6.48 -1.78 0.83
C CYS A 34 -6.29 -0.93 2.07
N LEU A 35 -6.05 -1.58 3.21
CA LEU A 35 -5.89 -0.89 4.49
C LEU A 35 -4.47 -0.41 4.76
N GLY A 36 -3.58 -0.47 3.75
CA GLY A 36 -2.24 0.08 3.84
C GLY A 36 -1.17 -0.93 4.19
N ASP A 37 0.02 -0.42 4.48
CA ASP A 37 1.24 -1.17 4.70
C ASP A 37 1.62 -2.01 3.47
N LEU A 38 1.83 -1.31 2.36
CA LEU A 38 2.24 -1.92 1.11
C LEU A 38 3.73 -2.30 1.11
N MET A 39 4.53 -1.46 1.76
CA MET A 39 5.99 -1.47 1.67
C MET A 39 6.62 -2.14 2.88
N ASP A 40 7.93 -2.35 2.79
CA ASP A 40 8.82 -2.82 3.83
C ASP A 40 8.70 -4.32 4.12
N ARG A 41 9.77 -4.90 4.65
CA ARG A 41 9.91 -6.31 5.05
C ARG A 41 10.06 -7.28 3.90
N GLY A 42 9.05 -7.44 3.06
CA GLY A 42 9.09 -8.37 1.92
C GLY A 42 9.94 -7.85 0.77
N PRO A 43 10.29 -8.73 -0.19
CA PRO A 43 11.29 -8.41 -1.21
C PRO A 43 10.76 -7.65 -2.42
N TYR A 44 9.43 -7.54 -2.59
CA TYR A 44 8.85 -7.04 -3.83
C TYR A 44 8.04 -5.76 -3.64
N SER A 45 8.56 -4.81 -2.83
CA SER A 45 7.86 -3.55 -2.56
C SER A 45 7.54 -2.78 -3.84
N PHE A 46 8.48 -2.71 -4.80
CA PHE A 46 8.20 -2.05 -6.07
C PHE A 46 7.06 -2.75 -6.82
N GLY A 47 7.10 -4.08 -6.89
CA GLY A 47 6.05 -4.86 -7.57
C GLY A 47 4.67 -4.63 -6.97
N VAL A 48 4.58 -4.57 -5.64
CA VAL A 48 3.32 -4.25 -4.94
C VAL A 48 2.85 -2.85 -5.29
N PHE A 49 3.73 -1.86 -5.21
CA PHE A 49 3.42 -0.48 -5.60
C PHE A 49 2.90 -0.41 -7.04
N ASP A 50 3.63 -1.03 -7.96
CA ASP A 50 3.27 -0.99 -9.39
C ASP A 50 1.92 -1.65 -9.65
N ARG A 51 1.64 -2.76 -8.96
CA ARG A 51 0.37 -3.47 -9.07
C ARG A 51 -0.80 -2.62 -8.58
N PHE A 52 -0.69 -2.01 -7.40
CA PHE A 52 -1.75 -1.14 -6.88
C PHE A 52 -1.91 0.13 -7.70
N ARG A 53 -0.81 0.69 -8.20
CA ARG A 53 -0.88 1.85 -9.08
C ARG A 53 -1.69 1.54 -10.35
N SER A 54 -1.43 0.40 -10.96
CA SER A 54 -2.16 -0.07 -12.15
C SER A 54 -3.64 -0.31 -11.84
N LEU A 55 -3.92 -0.95 -10.70
CA LEU A 55 -5.30 -1.21 -10.28
C LEU A 55 -6.06 0.09 -10.01
N LYS A 56 -5.41 1.06 -9.39
CA LYS A 56 -6.04 2.37 -9.11
C LYS A 56 -6.42 3.08 -10.40
N ARG A 57 -5.55 3.05 -11.41
CA ARG A 57 -5.85 3.61 -12.73
C ARG A 57 -7.04 2.91 -13.38
N LYS A 58 -7.08 1.59 -13.32
CA LYS A 58 -8.12 0.80 -13.97
C LYS A 58 -9.45 0.89 -13.25
N MET A 59 -9.43 0.79 -11.94
CA MET A 59 -10.64 0.69 -11.12
C MET A 59 -11.20 2.04 -10.69
N GLY A 60 -10.36 3.06 -10.63
CA GLY A 60 -10.78 4.39 -10.17
C GLY A 60 -11.31 4.37 -8.75
N GLU A 61 -12.53 4.85 -8.55
CA GLU A 61 -13.16 4.95 -7.22
C GLU A 61 -13.47 3.61 -6.59
N ARG A 62 -13.47 2.52 -7.36
CA ARG A 62 -13.67 1.18 -6.82
C ARG A 62 -12.42 0.63 -6.14
N CYS A 63 -11.27 1.28 -6.28
CA CYS A 63 -10.04 0.93 -5.60
C CYS A 63 -9.74 1.99 -4.53
N ILE A 64 -9.88 1.61 -3.27
CA ILE A 64 -9.70 2.52 -2.14
C ILE A 64 -8.40 2.17 -1.43
N MET A 65 -7.50 3.15 -1.35
CA MET A 65 -6.20 3.01 -0.75
C MET A 65 -6.15 3.79 0.55
N ILE A 66 -5.98 3.09 1.66
CA ILE A 66 -5.88 3.69 2.99
C ILE A 66 -4.42 3.68 3.43
N LEU A 67 -3.98 4.77 4.06
CA LEU A 67 -2.61 4.96 4.48
C LEU A 67 -2.27 4.06 5.67
N GLY A 68 -1.25 3.21 5.50
CA GLY A 68 -0.71 2.42 6.60
C GLY A 68 0.42 3.16 7.32
N ASN A 69 0.77 2.70 8.53
CA ASN A 69 1.83 3.35 9.32
C ASN A 69 3.21 3.20 8.67
N HIS A 70 3.50 2.08 8.00
CA HIS A 70 4.76 1.93 7.28
C HIS A 70 4.83 2.86 6.07
N ASP A 71 3.73 3.03 5.34
CA ASP A 71 3.69 3.93 4.19
C ASP A 71 3.88 5.37 4.63
N ASP A 72 3.24 5.76 5.72
CA ASP A 72 3.39 7.10 6.32
C ASP A 72 4.83 7.34 6.78
N MET A 73 5.42 6.38 7.47
CA MET A 73 6.80 6.45 7.94
C MET A 73 7.76 6.60 6.76
N MET A 74 7.57 5.82 5.71
CA MET A 74 8.36 5.92 4.48
C MET A 74 8.31 7.34 3.90
N MET A 75 7.12 7.90 3.73
CA MET A 75 6.96 9.24 3.16
C MET A 75 7.69 10.30 3.98
N ASN A 76 7.55 10.24 5.30
CA ASN A 76 8.15 11.23 6.19
C ASN A 76 9.66 11.05 6.35
N SER A 77 10.18 9.86 6.07
CA SER A 77 11.61 9.56 6.16
C SER A 77 12.47 10.44 5.24
N PHE A 78 11.90 10.90 4.14
CA PHE A 78 12.62 11.75 3.18
C PHE A 78 12.83 13.17 3.68
N TYR A 79 12.12 13.56 4.73
CA TYR A 79 12.13 14.94 5.24
C TYR A 79 12.58 15.04 6.70
N ASP A 80 12.69 13.90 7.41
CA ASP A 80 13.01 13.87 8.83
C ASP A 80 14.00 12.73 9.12
N PRO A 81 15.25 13.07 9.52
CA PRO A 81 16.27 12.05 9.81
C PRO A 81 15.90 11.10 10.95
N VAL A 82 15.10 11.55 11.92
CA VAL A 82 14.65 10.70 13.04
C VAL A 82 13.68 9.65 12.51
N VAL A 83 12.76 10.06 11.63
CA VAL A 83 11.83 9.13 10.99
C VAL A 83 12.56 8.17 10.07
N TYR A 84 13.57 8.66 9.33
CA TYR A 84 14.40 7.81 8.49
C TYR A 84 15.05 6.68 9.30
N ALA A 85 15.63 7.01 10.45
CA ALA A 85 16.25 6.01 11.32
C ALA A 85 15.23 4.99 11.83
N ARG A 86 14.02 5.45 12.16
CA ARG A 86 12.92 4.56 12.56
C ARG A 86 12.52 3.63 11.43
N TRP A 87 12.40 4.18 10.23
CA TRP A 87 12.03 3.41 9.05
C TRP A 87 13.06 2.32 8.76
N MET A 88 14.35 2.65 8.87
CA MET A 88 15.41 1.65 8.70
C MET A 88 15.31 0.53 9.75
N ARG A 89 14.99 0.86 11.01
CA ARG A 89 14.76 -0.14 12.06
C ARG A 89 13.53 -1.01 11.79
N ASN A 90 12.61 -0.54 10.95
CA ASN A 90 11.39 -1.25 10.58
C ASN A 90 11.48 -1.84 9.17
N GLN A 91 12.69 -2.12 8.71
CA GLN A 91 12.98 -2.81 7.46
C GLN A 91 12.63 -2.02 6.19
N GLY A 92 12.81 -0.70 6.25
CA GLY A 92 12.62 0.16 5.08
C GLY A 92 13.65 -0.09 3.97
N GLN A 93 14.82 -0.66 4.30
CA GLN A 93 15.86 -0.92 3.31
C GLN A 93 15.37 -1.84 2.20
N THR A 94 14.51 -2.81 2.51
CA THR A 94 13.96 -3.71 1.48
C THR A 94 13.19 -2.96 0.41
N THR A 95 12.49 -1.89 0.81
CA THR A 95 11.76 -1.03 -0.13
C THR A 95 12.73 -0.26 -1.02
N LEU A 96 13.76 0.34 -0.44
CA LEU A 96 14.77 1.07 -1.22
C LEU A 96 15.45 0.13 -2.22
N ASP A 97 15.84 -1.06 -1.80
CA ASP A 97 16.50 -2.04 -2.65
C ASP A 97 15.60 -2.46 -3.81
N SER A 98 14.32 -2.71 -3.53
CA SER A 98 13.35 -3.13 -4.55
C SER A 98 13.16 -2.05 -5.62
N PHE A 99 13.01 -0.80 -5.22
CA PHE A 99 12.86 0.32 -6.15
C PHE A 99 14.13 0.54 -6.98
N GLU A 100 15.30 0.46 -6.35
CA GLU A 100 16.58 0.58 -7.04
C GLU A 100 16.76 -0.53 -8.08
N GLU A 101 16.40 -1.76 -7.76
CA GLU A 101 16.47 -2.91 -8.66
C GLU A 101 15.68 -2.68 -9.95
N HIS A 102 14.57 -1.94 -9.85
CA HIS A 102 13.71 -1.61 -10.99
C HIS A 102 14.02 -0.23 -11.59
N HIS A 103 15.12 0.40 -11.20
CA HIS A 103 15.52 1.71 -11.68
C HIS A 103 14.44 2.77 -11.50
N CYS A 104 13.69 2.67 -10.41
CA CYS A 104 12.61 3.59 -10.09
C CYS A 104 12.98 4.43 -8.87
N ASP A 105 12.91 5.76 -9.02
CA ASP A 105 13.20 6.68 -7.93
C ASP A 105 11.99 6.79 -7.00
N LEU A 106 12.11 6.23 -5.81
CA LEU A 106 11.02 6.20 -4.83
C LEU A 106 10.55 7.61 -4.44
N GLU A 107 11.48 8.54 -4.26
CA GLU A 107 11.11 9.91 -3.88
C GLU A 107 10.17 10.55 -4.89
N LYS A 108 10.37 10.28 -6.18
CA LYS A 108 9.49 10.78 -7.24
C LYS A 108 8.11 10.15 -7.23
N GLN A 109 7.93 9.02 -6.53
CA GLN A 109 6.66 8.31 -6.45
C GLN A 109 5.86 8.67 -5.19
N LEU A 110 6.42 9.45 -4.28
CA LEU A 110 5.75 9.78 -3.01
C LEU A 110 4.40 10.44 -3.20
N ARG A 111 4.23 11.19 -4.29
CA ARG A 111 2.97 11.86 -4.61
C ARG A 111 1.80 10.87 -4.67
N TRP A 112 2.04 9.69 -5.22
CA TRP A 112 1.02 8.65 -5.28
C TRP A 112 0.60 8.21 -3.88
N PHE A 113 1.55 8.07 -2.97
CA PHE A 113 1.27 7.70 -1.57
C PHE A 113 0.54 8.81 -0.81
N TYR A 114 0.82 10.07 -1.13
CA TYR A 114 0.12 11.20 -0.49
C TYR A 114 -1.37 11.24 -0.82
N GLU A 115 -1.79 10.59 -1.90
CA GLU A 115 -3.19 10.51 -2.27
C GLU A 115 -3.96 9.45 -1.51
N MET A 116 -3.27 8.61 -0.71
CA MET A 116 -3.91 7.60 0.12
C MET A 116 -4.73 8.26 1.23
N CYS A 117 -5.90 7.68 1.50
CA CYS A 117 -6.83 8.24 2.46
C CYS A 117 -6.49 7.80 3.89
N PRO A 118 -6.76 8.64 4.93
CA PRO A 118 -6.56 8.20 6.31
C PRO A 118 -7.61 7.16 6.75
N TYR A 119 -8.78 7.18 6.15
CA TYR A 119 -9.84 6.21 6.40
C TYR A 119 -10.84 6.22 5.25
N TYR A 120 -11.69 5.20 5.21
CA TYR A 120 -12.83 5.13 4.28
C TYR A 120 -14.07 4.72 5.05
N GLU A 121 -15.18 5.38 4.79
CA GLU A 121 -16.46 5.08 5.44
C GLU A 121 -17.52 4.85 4.38
N ASN A 122 -18.35 3.82 4.59
CA ASN A 122 -19.55 3.59 3.82
C ASN A 122 -20.73 3.40 4.78
N GLU A 123 -21.89 2.99 4.27
CA GLU A 123 -23.10 2.84 5.07
C GLU A 123 -22.95 1.80 6.17
N ASP A 124 -22.09 0.81 5.99
CA ASP A 124 -22.01 -0.36 6.87
C ASP A 124 -20.81 -0.32 7.81
N ALA A 125 -19.72 0.38 7.45
CA ALA A 125 -18.45 0.25 8.18
C ALA A 125 -17.54 1.45 7.99
N ILE A 126 -16.58 1.58 8.91
CA ILE A 126 -15.44 2.48 8.80
C ILE A 126 -14.19 1.62 8.65
N PHE A 127 -13.38 1.91 7.64
CA PHE A 127 -12.15 1.18 7.35
C PHE A 127 -10.95 2.04 7.69
N VAL A 128 -10.06 1.53 8.53
CA VAL A 128 -8.82 2.21 8.94
C VAL A 128 -7.70 1.17 9.04
N HIS A 129 -6.46 1.62 8.94
CA HIS A 129 -5.30 0.73 9.10
C HIS A 129 -5.13 0.32 10.58
N ALA A 130 -5.20 1.31 11.48
CA ALA A 130 -5.10 1.11 12.93
C ALA A 130 -6.35 1.68 13.58
N GLY A 131 -6.48 1.55 14.90
CA GLY A 131 -7.64 2.07 15.62
C GLY A 131 -7.84 3.57 15.44
N LEU A 132 -9.09 4.01 15.60
CA LEU A 132 -9.41 5.43 15.58
C LEU A 132 -8.98 6.10 16.88
N VAL A 133 -8.37 7.27 16.75
CA VAL A 133 -7.98 8.12 17.88
C VAL A 133 -8.96 9.28 17.96
N HIS A 134 -9.55 9.47 19.13
CA HIS A 134 -10.52 10.53 19.39
C HIS A 134 -9.89 11.69 20.14
#